data_9031e59ffa5f43d6f22c0241b3bc0047
#
_entry.id   9031e59ffa5f43d6f22c0241b3bc0047
#
_cell.length_a   1.000
_cell.length_b   1.000
_cell.length_c   1.000
_cell.angle_alpha   90.00
_cell.angle_beta   90.00
_cell.angle_gamma   90.00
#
_symmetry.space_group_name_H-M   'P 1'
#
loop_
_entity.id
_entity.type
_entity.pdbx_description
1 polymer ?
#
loop_
_entity_poly.entity_id
_entity_poly.type
_entity_poly.pdbx_seq_one_letter_code
_entity_poly.pdbx_strand_id
1 'polypeptide(L)'
;MKKTNVIAEEIDIIKKAVNEYYDLKETEVLSKDRHRHIMEGRRLICYILRNDLGMKFQDIADCLNINHSSVIYHCNTLQGYLDNKDSKAIKDYNVVINCLTTDSTTIDLVKSIKIIDKEIKKLIIKKDRLIMLLNKKQSI
;
A
#
# COMPACT_ATOMS: atom_id res chain seq x y z
N MET A 1 24.49 -3.33 13.69
CA MET A 1 23.64 -2.46 14.53
C MET A 1 22.82 -1.45 13.73
N LYS A 2 23.37 -0.85 12.67
CA LYS A 2 22.58 0.07 11.81
C LYS A 2 21.40 -0.59 11.13
N LYS A 3 21.50 -1.87 10.74
CA LYS A 3 20.40 -2.62 10.12
C LYS A 3 19.20 -2.84 11.03
N THR A 4 19.46 -3.02 12.35
CA THR A 4 18.39 -3.27 13.33
C THR A 4 17.54 -2.02 13.56
N ASN A 5 18.16 -0.83 13.57
CA ASN A 5 17.45 0.42 13.78
C ASN A 5 16.59 0.79 12.54
N VAL A 6 17.10 0.55 11.34
CA VAL A 6 16.36 0.80 10.09
C VAL A 6 15.12 -0.08 10.02
N ILE A 7 15.26 -1.37 10.38
CA ILE A 7 14.13 -2.31 10.37
C ILE A 7 13.08 -1.90 11.43
N ALA A 8 13.50 -1.47 12.62
CA ALA A 8 12.59 -1.01 13.66
C ALA A 8 11.79 0.22 13.21
N GLU A 9 12.44 1.17 12.54
CA GLU A 9 11.78 2.35 11.98
C GLU A 9 10.77 1.96 10.90
N GLU A 10 11.14 1.04 10.02
CA GLU A 10 10.25 0.55 8.97
C GLU A 10 9.02 -0.15 9.55
N ILE A 11 9.21 -0.96 10.60
CA ILE A 11 8.12 -1.64 11.30
C ILE A 11 7.15 -0.60 11.89
N ASP A 12 7.67 0.42 12.54
CA ASP A 12 6.84 1.47 13.15
C ASP A 12 6.07 2.25 12.09
N ILE A 13 6.69 2.57 10.96
CA ILE A 13 6.05 3.23 9.84
C ILE A 13 4.90 2.38 9.29
N ILE A 14 5.12 1.08 9.13
CA ILE A 14 4.10 0.15 8.63
C ILE A 14 2.93 0.06 9.61
N LYS A 15 3.21 -0.12 10.89
CA LYS A 15 2.17 -0.16 11.93
C LYS A 15 1.34 1.11 11.93
N LYS A 16 2.00 2.25 11.87
CA LYS A 16 1.35 3.56 11.88
C LYS A 16 0.44 3.73 10.65
N ALA A 17 0.93 3.37 9.47
CA ALA A 17 0.16 3.48 8.24
C ALA A 17 -1.10 2.61 8.29
N VAL A 18 -0.98 1.37 8.75
CA VAL A 18 -2.12 0.46 8.88
C VAL A 18 -3.11 0.97 9.93
N ASN A 19 -2.60 1.42 11.08
CA ASN A 19 -3.44 1.94 12.15
C ASN A 19 -4.22 3.19 11.70
N GLU A 20 -3.59 4.08 10.96
CA GLU A 20 -4.27 5.25 10.39
C GLU A 20 -5.34 4.85 9.39
N TYR A 21 -5.06 3.86 8.55
CA TYR A 21 -6.01 3.40 7.55
C TYR A 21 -7.29 2.83 8.18
N TYR A 22 -7.14 2.01 9.23
CA TYR A 22 -8.29 1.40 9.92
C TYR A 22 -8.81 2.24 11.10
N ASP A 23 -8.23 3.41 11.35
CA ASP A 23 -8.56 4.27 12.50
C ASP A 23 -8.41 3.53 13.82
N LEU A 24 -7.25 2.90 14.00
CA LEU A 24 -6.92 2.12 15.19
C LEU A 24 -5.89 2.84 16.06
N LYS A 25 -5.99 2.64 17.37
CA LYS A 25 -4.95 3.03 18.31
C LYS A 25 -3.87 1.95 18.33
N GLU A 26 -2.63 2.36 18.55
CA GLU A 26 -1.50 1.42 18.66
C GLU A 26 -1.77 0.34 19.71
N THR A 27 -2.37 0.72 20.84
CA THR A 27 -2.71 -0.20 21.93
C THR A 27 -3.74 -1.24 21.51
N GLU A 28 -4.65 -0.91 20.61
CA GLU A 28 -5.69 -1.84 20.15
C GLU A 28 -5.09 -3.00 19.36
N VAL A 29 -4.14 -2.70 18.46
CA VAL A 29 -3.47 -3.73 17.64
C VAL A 29 -2.66 -4.68 18.50
N LEU A 30 -2.04 -4.18 19.57
CA LEU A 30 -1.25 -4.98 20.50
C LEU A 30 -2.08 -5.69 21.56
N SER A 31 -3.39 -5.40 21.62
CA SER A 31 -4.29 -6.01 22.59
C SER A 31 -4.77 -7.38 22.11
N LYS A 32 -5.49 -8.08 22.98
CA LYS A 32 -6.13 -9.35 22.65
C LYS A 32 -7.56 -9.17 22.08
N ASP A 33 -7.92 -7.93 21.74
CA ASP A 33 -9.23 -7.62 21.21
C ASP A 33 -9.40 -8.28 19.83
N ARG A 34 -10.57 -8.87 19.59
CA ARG A 34 -10.91 -9.60 18.38
C ARG A 34 -11.96 -8.92 17.53
N HIS A 35 -12.24 -7.64 17.75
CA HIS A 35 -13.13 -6.90 16.87
C HIS A 35 -12.62 -6.93 15.44
N ARG A 36 -13.56 -6.98 14.50
CA ARG A 36 -13.24 -7.22 13.08
C ARG A 36 -12.20 -6.26 12.53
N HIS A 37 -12.36 -4.98 12.75
CA HIS A 37 -11.43 -3.97 12.22
C HIS A 37 -10.03 -4.07 12.84
N ILE A 38 -9.95 -4.44 14.12
CA ILE A 38 -8.66 -4.66 14.80
C ILE A 38 -7.97 -5.90 14.24
N MET A 39 -8.72 -6.96 14.03
CA MET A 39 -8.21 -8.20 13.42
C MET A 39 -7.73 -7.96 11.99
N GLU A 40 -8.46 -7.18 11.21
CA GLU A 40 -8.07 -6.83 9.85
C GLU A 40 -6.77 -6.02 9.82
N GLY A 41 -6.65 -5.05 10.72
CA GLY A 41 -5.43 -4.25 10.86
C GLY A 41 -4.23 -5.10 11.25
N ARG A 42 -4.40 -5.94 12.27
CA ARG A 42 -3.34 -6.85 12.73
C ARG A 42 -2.90 -7.80 11.61
N ARG A 43 -3.87 -8.34 10.88
CA ARG A 43 -3.62 -9.24 9.75
C ARG A 43 -2.83 -8.56 8.64
N LEU A 44 -3.19 -7.34 8.29
CA LEU A 44 -2.49 -6.58 7.26
C LEU A 44 -1.06 -6.26 7.68
N ILE A 45 -0.83 -5.89 8.94
CA ILE A 45 0.51 -5.65 9.47
C ILE A 45 1.35 -6.93 9.34
N CYS A 46 0.83 -8.07 9.78
CA CYS A 46 1.53 -9.35 9.68
C CYS A 46 1.93 -9.66 8.24
N TYR A 47 1.01 -9.48 7.33
CA TYR A 47 1.24 -9.78 5.92
C TYR A 47 2.31 -8.89 5.30
N ILE A 48 2.25 -7.58 5.55
CA ILE A 48 3.22 -6.64 5.02
C ILE A 48 4.62 -6.92 5.59
N LEU A 49 4.72 -7.15 6.90
CA LEU A 49 6.00 -7.46 7.53
C LEU A 49 6.60 -8.75 6.97
N ARG A 50 5.77 -9.74 6.66
CA ARG A 50 6.25 -11.01 6.10
C ARG A 50 6.62 -10.89 4.63
N ASN A 51 5.71 -10.36 3.81
CA ASN A 51 5.88 -10.32 2.35
C ASN A 51 6.81 -9.22 1.88
N ASP A 52 6.67 -8.02 2.44
CA ASP A 52 7.40 -6.87 1.92
C ASP A 52 8.75 -6.68 2.62
N LEU A 53 8.85 -6.97 3.90
CA LEU A 53 10.11 -6.91 4.64
C LEU A 53 10.81 -8.27 4.77
N GLY A 54 10.12 -9.37 4.51
CA GLY A 54 10.71 -10.71 4.60
C GLY A 54 11.06 -11.13 6.03
N MET A 55 10.34 -10.61 7.03
CA MET A 55 10.59 -10.94 8.42
C MET A 55 10.20 -12.39 8.74
N LYS A 56 10.88 -12.98 9.73
CA LYS A 56 10.52 -14.29 10.24
C LYS A 56 9.24 -14.20 11.05
N PHE A 57 8.43 -15.25 11.01
CA PHE A 57 7.16 -15.29 11.75
C PHE A 57 7.33 -15.00 13.24
N GLN A 58 8.39 -15.53 13.84
CA GLN A 58 8.65 -15.30 15.27
C GLN A 58 8.95 -13.83 15.57
N ASP A 59 9.70 -13.17 14.70
CA ASP A 59 10.02 -11.75 14.86
C ASP A 59 8.75 -10.89 14.74
N ILE A 60 7.86 -11.23 13.83
CA ILE A 60 6.57 -10.56 13.68
C ILE A 60 5.71 -10.77 14.93
N ALA A 61 5.68 -12.01 15.43
CA ALA A 61 4.95 -12.36 16.65
C ALA A 61 5.42 -11.52 17.85
N ASP A 62 6.73 -11.37 17.99
CA ASP A 62 7.31 -10.56 19.05
C ASP A 62 6.94 -9.08 18.93
N CYS A 63 6.92 -8.56 17.69
CA CYS A 63 6.54 -7.16 17.43
C CYS A 63 5.08 -6.86 17.78
N LEU A 64 4.19 -7.82 17.61
CA LEU A 64 2.74 -7.63 17.80
C LEU A 64 2.24 -8.27 19.10
N ASN A 65 3.13 -8.90 19.88
CA ASN A 65 2.78 -9.58 21.11
C ASN A 65 1.67 -10.63 20.92
N ILE A 66 1.80 -11.43 19.86
CA ILE A 66 0.89 -12.53 19.53
C ILE A 66 1.68 -13.81 19.33
N ASN A 67 0.97 -14.93 19.24
CA ASN A 67 1.60 -16.23 19.04
C ASN A 67 2.12 -16.37 17.60
N HIS A 68 3.21 -17.11 17.45
CA HIS A 68 3.78 -17.46 16.15
C HIS A 68 2.75 -18.09 15.20
N SER A 69 1.95 -19.01 15.72
CA SER A 69 0.89 -19.65 14.93
C SER A 69 -0.18 -18.66 14.46
N SER A 70 -0.46 -17.62 15.26
CA SER A 70 -1.41 -16.58 14.89
C SER A 70 -0.88 -15.74 13.73
N VAL A 71 0.42 -15.45 13.71
CA VAL A 71 1.04 -14.73 12.58
C VAL A 71 0.89 -15.53 11.30
N ILE A 72 1.20 -16.83 11.34
CA ILE A 72 1.07 -17.71 10.18
C ILE A 72 -0.37 -17.73 9.68
N TYR A 73 -1.32 -17.84 10.61
CA TYR A 73 -2.75 -17.82 10.29
C TYR A 73 -3.15 -16.52 9.59
N HIS A 74 -2.73 -15.37 10.12
CA HIS A 74 -3.05 -14.07 9.52
C HIS A 74 -2.45 -13.91 8.13
N CYS A 75 -1.21 -14.30 7.94
CA CYS A 75 -0.54 -14.21 6.64
C CYS A 75 -1.23 -15.11 5.61
N ASN A 76 -1.54 -16.34 5.98
CA ASN A 76 -2.20 -17.30 5.07
C ASN A 76 -3.63 -16.86 4.76
N THR A 77 -4.34 -16.31 5.73
CA THR A 77 -5.72 -15.84 5.54
C THR A 77 -5.77 -14.68 4.55
N LEU A 78 -4.89 -13.69 4.71
CA LEU A 78 -4.86 -12.56 3.78
C LEU A 78 -4.39 -13.00 2.40
N GLN A 79 -3.39 -13.88 2.33
CA GLN A 79 -2.94 -14.42 1.04
C GLN A 79 -4.09 -15.11 0.31
N GLY A 80 -4.91 -15.87 1.03
CA GLY A 80 -6.10 -16.51 0.47
C GLY A 80 -7.10 -15.51 -0.09
N TYR A 81 -7.35 -14.43 0.63
CA TYR A 81 -8.24 -13.37 0.15
C TYR A 81 -7.69 -12.71 -1.11
N LEU A 82 -6.39 -12.43 -1.15
CA LEU A 82 -5.77 -11.82 -2.33
C LEU A 82 -5.79 -12.78 -3.53
N ASP A 83 -5.54 -14.06 -3.31
CA ASP A 83 -5.57 -15.09 -4.36
C ASP A 83 -6.99 -15.26 -4.94
N ASN A 84 -8.01 -15.12 -4.10
CA ASN A 84 -9.41 -15.20 -4.52
C ASN A 84 -9.93 -13.85 -5.05
N LYS A 85 -9.07 -12.87 -5.20
CA LYS A 85 -9.38 -11.54 -5.74
C LYS A 85 -10.46 -10.81 -4.94
N ASP A 86 -10.42 -10.94 -3.62
CA ASP A 86 -11.30 -10.19 -2.72
C ASP A 86 -11.04 -8.69 -2.90
N SER A 87 -12.05 -7.94 -3.33
CA SER A 87 -11.87 -6.53 -3.69
C SER A 87 -11.50 -5.66 -2.50
N LYS A 88 -12.04 -5.94 -1.31
CA LYS A 88 -11.71 -5.19 -0.10
C LYS A 88 -10.27 -5.45 0.33
N ALA A 89 -9.84 -6.71 0.34
CA ALA A 89 -8.48 -7.08 0.72
C ALA A 89 -7.46 -6.45 -0.22
N ILE A 90 -7.71 -6.52 -1.53
CA ILE A 90 -6.83 -5.91 -2.55
C ILE A 90 -6.76 -4.40 -2.35
N LYS A 91 -7.90 -3.75 -2.14
CA LYS A 91 -7.96 -2.30 -1.92
C LYS A 91 -7.19 -1.89 -0.67
N ASP A 92 -7.44 -2.56 0.45
CA ASP A 92 -6.79 -2.25 1.73
C ASP A 92 -5.27 -2.38 1.61
N TYR A 93 -4.80 -3.48 1.04
CA TYR A 93 -3.38 -3.71 0.83
C TYR A 93 -2.77 -2.64 -0.08
N ASN A 94 -3.39 -2.37 -1.22
CA ASN A 94 -2.86 -1.43 -2.20
C ASN A 94 -2.81 0.01 -1.66
N VAL A 95 -3.84 0.44 -0.92
CA VAL A 95 -3.86 1.79 -0.35
C VAL A 95 -2.72 1.95 0.67
N VAL A 96 -2.53 0.98 1.55
CA VAL A 96 -1.47 1.05 2.56
C VAL A 96 -0.08 0.99 1.91
N ILE A 97 0.12 0.10 0.94
CA ILE A 97 1.41 0.01 0.23
C ILE A 97 1.72 1.31 -0.50
N ASN A 98 0.74 1.92 -1.14
CA ASN A 98 0.92 3.21 -1.81
C ASN A 98 1.32 4.31 -0.82
N CYS A 99 0.72 4.33 0.37
CA CYS A 99 1.10 5.26 1.43
C CYS A 99 2.55 5.03 1.89
N LEU A 100 2.98 3.78 1.99
CA LEU A 100 4.32 3.44 2.44
C LEU A 100 5.40 3.78 1.41
N THR A 101 5.08 3.69 0.13
CA THR A 101 6.03 4.00 -0.95
C THR A 101 6.09 5.50 -1.26
N THR A 102 5.18 6.30 -0.71
CA THR A 102 5.10 7.72 -0.98
C THR A 102 5.92 8.51 0.05
N ASP A 103 7.22 8.63 -0.19
CA ASP A 103 8.06 9.57 0.56
C ASP A 103 8.04 10.94 -0.15
N SER A 104 8.73 11.94 0.41
CA SER A 104 8.74 13.30 -0.14
C SER A 104 9.26 13.33 -1.59
N THR A 105 10.28 12.54 -1.89
CA THR A 105 10.86 12.44 -3.24
C THR A 105 9.86 11.78 -4.19
N THR A 106 9.21 10.72 -3.74
CA THR A 106 8.19 10.02 -4.52
C THR A 106 6.98 10.92 -4.79
N ILE A 107 6.56 11.73 -3.81
CA ILE A 107 5.47 12.70 -3.98
C ILE A 107 5.82 13.70 -5.08
N ASP A 108 7.05 14.21 -5.09
CA ASP A 108 7.51 15.15 -6.11
C ASP A 108 7.52 14.51 -7.49
N LEU A 109 7.96 13.25 -7.60
CA LEU A 109 7.94 12.49 -8.85
C LEU A 109 6.51 12.27 -9.34
N VAL A 110 5.59 11.91 -8.45
CA VAL A 110 4.18 11.71 -8.81
C VAL A 110 3.55 13.01 -9.30
N LYS A 111 3.84 14.13 -8.65
CA LYS A 111 3.38 15.46 -9.08
C LYS A 111 3.91 15.78 -10.47
N SER A 112 5.20 15.52 -10.72
CA SER A 112 5.82 15.73 -12.02
C SER A 112 5.16 14.89 -13.11
N ILE A 113 4.88 13.63 -12.84
CA ILE A 113 4.18 12.72 -13.77
C ILE A 113 2.79 13.27 -14.11
N LYS A 114 2.04 13.75 -13.12
CA LYS A 114 0.70 14.33 -13.35
C LYS A 114 0.77 15.56 -14.23
N ILE A 115 1.76 16.41 -14.05
CA ILE A 115 1.96 17.61 -14.87
C ILE A 115 2.27 17.21 -16.31
N ILE A 116 3.16 16.24 -16.52
CA ILE A 116 3.52 15.74 -17.85
C ILE A 116 2.32 15.10 -18.53
N ASP A 117 1.51 14.32 -17.82
CA ASP A 117 0.30 13.71 -18.37
C ASP A 117 -0.70 14.77 -18.85
N LYS A 118 -0.83 15.86 -18.09
CA LYS A 118 -1.68 17.00 -18.50
C LYS A 118 -1.20 17.63 -19.79
N GLU A 119 0.12 17.84 -19.93
CA GLU A 119 0.73 18.40 -21.14
C GLU A 119 0.54 17.46 -22.34
N ILE A 120 0.73 16.15 -22.12
CA ILE A 120 0.52 15.14 -23.16
C ILE A 120 -0.92 15.19 -23.67
N LYS A 121 -1.91 15.29 -22.79
CA LYS A 121 -3.32 15.39 -23.16
C LYS A 121 -3.59 16.64 -24.00
N LYS A 122 -3.01 17.78 -23.60
CA LYS A 122 -3.13 19.03 -24.37
C LYS A 122 -2.54 18.89 -25.78
N LEU A 123 -1.38 18.24 -25.88
CA LEU A 123 -0.70 18.04 -27.16
C LEU A 123 -1.46 17.07 -28.05
N ILE A 124 -2.09 16.04 -27.50
CA ILE A 124 -2.92 15.10 -28.24
C ILE A 124 -4.13 15.82 -28.85
N ILE A 125 -4.82 16.66 -28.08
CA ILE A 125 -5.95 17.46 -28.53
C ILE A 125 -5.51 18.38 -29.67
N LYS A 126 -4.38 19.07 -29.52
CA LYS A 126 -3.83 19.95 -30.54
C LYS A 126 -3.49 19.18 -31.81
N LYS A 127 -2.87 18.02 -31.68
CA LYS A 127 -2.54 17.13 -32.80
C LYS A 127 -3.81 16.73 -33.57
N ASP A 128 -4.84 16.28 -32.87
CA ASP A 128 -6.10 15.86 -33.50
C ASP A 128 -6.77 16.99 -34.24
N ARG A 129 -6.73 18.20 -33.66
CA ARG A 129 -7.29 19.40 -34.34
C ARG A 129 -6.53 19.69 -35.60
N LEU A 130 -5.20 19.60 -35.59
CA LEU A 130 -4.40 19.85 -36.82
C LEU A 130 -4.65 18.78 -37.86
N ILE A 131 -4.83 17.54 -37.50
CA ILE A 131 -5.18 16.46 -38.40
C ILE A 131 -6.54 16.72 -39.07
N MET A 132 -7.54 17.17 -38.30
CA MET A 132 -8.85 17.52 -38.83
C MET A 132 -8.76 18.65 -39.84
N LEU A 133 -7.96 19.69 -39.57
CA LEU A 133 -7.75 20.80 -40.49
C LEU A 133 -7.06 20.33 -41.77
N LEU A 134 -6.08 19.45 -41.64
CA LEU A 134 -5.38 18.90 -42.82
C LEU A 134 -6.33 18.07 -43.68
N ASN A 135 -7.16 17.24 -43.07
CA ASN A 135 -8.15 16.42 -43.80
C ASN A 135 -9.18 17.29 -44.53
N LYS A 136 -9.60 18.40 -43.93
CA LYS A 136 -10.49 19.36 -44.60
C LYS A 136 -9.86 19.95 -45.85
N LYS A 137 -8.56 20.29 -45.80
CA LYS A 137 -7.85 20.80 -46.96
C LYS A 137 -7.69 19.76 -48.06
N GLN A 138 -7.55 18.48 -47.71
CA GLN A 138 -7.42 17.39 -48.70
C GLN A 138 -8.74 16.98 -49.33
N SER A 139 -9.86 17.28 -48.70
CA SER A 139 -11.18 16.91 -49.20
C SER A 139 -11.77 17.94 -50.22
N ILE A 140 -11.02 18.98 -50.51
CA ILE A 140 -11.35 19.96 -51.57
C ILE A 140 -10.60 19.52 -52.85
#